data_3946ffa7387fb9a730e7a14b503290ee
#
_entry.id   3946ffa7387fb9a730e7a14b503290ee
#
_cell.length_a   1.000
_cell.length_b   1.000
_cell.length_c   1.000
_cell.angle_alpha   90.00
_cell.angle_beta   90.00
_cell.angle_gamma   90.00
#
_symmetry.space_group_name_H-M   'P 1'
#
loop_
_entity.id
_entity.type
_entity.pdbx_description
1 polymer ?
#
loop_
_entity_poly.entity_id
_entity_poly.type
_entity_poly.pdbx_seq_one_letter_code
_entity_poly.pdbx_strand_id
1 'polypeptide(L)'
;MIELCDFSIGYAEKRLLDKVDASFKRGQLTALIGRNGTGKSTLLRAIAGLNHNYCGKILLDGHCIANMRTPEKARQLAFVTTERTRIANLRCEDVVAIGRVPYTNWIGRMQPQDREIVMRSLASVGMEAYAERTMDKMSDGECQRIMIARALAQ
;
A
#
# COMPACT_ATOMS: atom_id res chain seq x y z
N MET A 1 3.06 -7.06 12.99
CA MET A 1 4.48 -7.36 12.74
C MET A 1 4.60 -8.05 11.39
N ILE A 2 5.60 -7.71 10.57
CA ILE A 2 5.88 -8.41 9.32
C ILE A 2 7.17 -9.21 9.52
N GLU A 3 7.18 -10.47 9.09
CA GLU A 3 8.35 -11.34 9.20
C GLU A 3 8.63 -12.00 7.86
N LEU A 4 9.90 -12.08 7.51
CA LEU A 4 10.43 -12.84 6.38
C LEU A 4 11.12 -14.07 6.93
N CYS A 5 10.80 -15.25 6.42
CA CYS A 5 11.41 -16.51 6.85
C CYS A 5 11.96 -17.25 5.63
N ASP A 6 13.27 -17.45 5.59
CA ASP A 6 14.00 -18.07 4.47
C ASP A 6 13.62 -17.47 3.11
N PHE A 7 13.42 -16.13 3.11
CA PHE A 7 12.83 -15.42 1.97
C PHE A 7 13.87 -15.24 0.86
N SER A 8 13.51 -15.67 -0.34
CA SER A 8 14.33 -15.48 -1.55
C SER A 8 13.46 -14.97 -2.69
N ILE A 9 13.94 -13.96 -3.44
CA ILE A 9 13.25 -13.40 -4.58
C ILE A 9 14.23 -13.02 -5.69
N GLY A 10 13.81 -13.19 -6.94
CA GLY A 10 14.59 -12.83 -8.11
C GLY A 10 13.78 -12.85 -9.40
N TYR A 11 14.43 -12.57 -10.51
CA TYR A 11 13.86 -12.63 -11.86
C TYR A 11 14.74 -13.52 -12.74
N ALA A 12 14.15 -14.52 -13.42
CA ALA A 12 14.84 -15.46 -14.29
C ALA A 12 16.12 -16.01 -13.59
N GLU A 13 17.30 -15.71 -14.13
CA GLU A 13 18.57 -16.20 -13.58
C GLU A 13 19.19 -15.30 -12.52
N LYS A 14 18.61 -14.10 -12.24
CA LYS A 14 19.15 -13.13 -11.30
C LYS A 14 18.43 -13.18 -9.95
N ARG A 15 19.07 -13.76 -8.93
CA ARG A 15 18.63 -13.60 -7.54
C ARG A 15 18.89 -12.17 -7.07
N LEU A 16 17.89 -11.56 -6.44
CA LEU A 16 17.98 -10.23 -5.84
C LEU A 16 18.22 -10.33 -4.33
N LEU A 17 17.50 -11.24 -3.68
CA LEU A 17 17.64 -11.57 -2.27
C LEU A 17 17.65 -13.09 -2.15
N ASP A 18 18.46 -13.62 -1.23
CA ASP A 18 18.62 -15.05 -1.00
C ASP A 18 18.62 -15.34 0.50
N LYS A 19 17.70 -16.22 0.94
CA LYS A 19 17.58 -16.72 2.33
C LYS A 19 17.61 -15.62 3.39
N VAL A 20 16.76 -14.59 3.21
CA VAL A 20 16.68 -13.47 4.14
C VAL A 20 15.69 -13.79 5.25
N ASP A 21 16.14 -13.70 6.49
CA ASP A 21 15.31 -13.66 7.69
C ASP A 21 15.30 -12.23 8.25
N ALA A 22 14.12 -11.63 8.39
CA ALA A 22 13.97 -10.28 8.88
C ALA A 22 12.62 -10.09 9.57
N SER A 23 12.56 -9.15 10.52
CA SER A 23 11.31 -8.77 11.19
C SER A 23 11.14 -7.26 11.24
N PHE A 24 9.92 -6.80 10.96
CA PHE A 24 9.53 -5.39 11.00
C PHE A 24 8.43 -5.22 12.04
N LYS A 25 8.75 -4.53 13.12
CA LYS A 25 7.84 -4.37 14.26
C LYS A 25 6.79 -3.29 13.98
N ARG A 26 5.61 -3.44 14.55
CA ARG A 26 4.57 -2.40 14.53
C ARG A 26 5.05 -1.14 15.26
N GLY A 27 4.59 0.03 14.82
CA GLY A 27 4.92 1.32 15.42
C GLY A 27 6.34 1.79 15.18
N GLN A 28 7.12 1.11 14.34
CA GLN A 28 8.48 1.50 13.99
C GLN A 28 8.55 1.93 12.51
N LEU A 29 9.29 2.99 12.26
CA LEU A 29 9.70 3.38 10.91
C LEU A 29 10.95 2.60 10.53
N THR A 30 10.87 1.81 9.46
CA THR A 30 12.01 1.06 8.91
C THR A 30 12.36 1.61 7.53
N ALA A 31 13.63 2.02 7.35
CA ALA A 31 14.14 2.46 6.06
C ALA A 31 14.87 1.31 5.35
N LEU A 32 14.45 1.01 4.11
CA LEU A 32 15.14 0.06 3.24
C LEU A 32 16.07 0.82 2.29
N ILE A 33 17.38 0.73 2.54
CA ILE A 33 18.40 1.48 1.81
C ILE A 33 19.20 0.53 0.92
N GLY A 34 19.61 1.01 -0.26
CA GLY A 34 20.43 0.25 -1.20
C GLY A 34 20.44 0.89 -2.58
N ARG A 35 21.37 0.45 -3.45
CA ARG A 35 21.49 0.94 -4.84
C ARG A 35 20.24 0.62 -5.66
N ASN A 36 20.06 1.34 -6.79
CA ASN A 36 18.98 1.02 -7.72
C ASN A 36 19.19 -0.39 -8.32
N GLY A 37 18.09 -1.10 -8.52
CA GLY A 37 18.11 -2.48 -9.04
C GLY A 37 18.45 -3.58 -8.03
N THR A 38 18.63 -3.28 -6.73
CA THR A 38 18.91 -4.29 -5.69
C THR A 38 17.67 -5.05 -5.18
N GLY A 39 16.48 -4.78 -5.72
CA GLY A 39 15.27 -5.51 -5.35
C GLY A 39 14.40 -4.87 -4.26
N LYS A 40 14.70 -3.63 -3.82
CA LYS A 40 13.89 -2.94 -2.77
C LYS A 40 12.40 -2.89 -3.10
N SER A 41 12.04 -2.40 -4.28
CA SER A 41 10.64 -2.32 -4.71
C SER A 41 10.03 -3.71 -4.93
N THR A 42 10.83 -4.68 -5.34
CA THR A 42 10.40 -6.08 -5.52
C THR A 42 10.07 -6.72 -4.19
N LEU A 43 10.89 -6.51 -3.16
CA LEU A 43 10.64 -6.95 -1.79
C LEU A 43 9.37 -6.29 -1.23
N LEU A 44 9.23 -4.97 -1.35
CA LEU A 44 8.04 -4.26 -0.86
C LEU A 44 6.75 -4.74 -1.56
N ARG A 45 6.81 -5.00 -2.88
CA ARG A 45 5.67 -5.59 -3.61
C ARG A 45 5.36 -7.02 -3.19
N ALA A 46 6.36 -7.82 -2.83
CA ALA A 46 6.16 -9.16 -2.28
C ALA A 46 5.50 -9.10 -0.90
N ILE A 47 5.97 -8.22 -0.01
CA ILE A 47 5.36 -7.96 1.30
C ILE A 47 3.91 -7.47 1.15
N ALA A 48 3.63 -6.63 0.17
CA ALA A 48 2.28 -6.16 -0.14
C ALA A 48 1.37 -7.25 -0.76
N GLY A 49 1.90 -8.44 -1.05
CA GLY A 49 1.18 -9.51 -1.73
C GLY A 49 0.85 -9.20 -3.19
N LEU A 50 1.63 -8.32 -3.83
CA LEU A 50 1.50 -7.94 -5.24
C LEU A 50 2.48 -8.71 -6.14
N ASN A 51 3.45 -9.40 -5.57
CA ASN A 51 4.37 -10.28 -6.27
C ASN A 51 4.43 -11.61 -5.52
N HIS A 52 4.08 -12.69 -6.20
CA HIS A 52 4.03 -14.04 -5.64
C HIS A 52 5.23 -14.92 -6.06
N ASN A 53 6.14 -14.39 -6.90
CA ASN A 53 7.31 -15.12 -7.40
C ASN A 53 8.46 -15.04 -6.39
N TYR A 54 8.32 -15.67 -5.23
CA TYR A 54 9.33 -15.77 -4.19
C TYR A 54 9.31 -17.16 -3.55
N CYS A 55 10.40 -17.55 -2.90
CA CYS A 55 10.52 -18.72 -2.05
C CYS A 55 10.55 -18.29 -0.57
N GLY A 56 10.29 -19.22 0.34
CA GLY A 56 10.18 -18.93 1.77
C GLY A 56 8.79 -18.45 2.17
N LYS A 57 8.70 -17.72 3.29
CA LYS A 57 7.42 -17.27 3.84
C LYS A 57 7.48 -15.78 4.19
N ILE A 58 6.36 -15.11 3.99
CA ILE A 58 6.11 -13.77 4.54
C ILE A 58 4.93 -13.92 5.51
N LEU A 59 5.15 -13.53 6.77
CA LEU A 59 4.13 -13.57 7.80
C LEU A 59 3.67 -12.15 8.14
N LEU A 60 2.38 -11.98 8.29
CA LEU A 60 1.74 -10.76 8.79
C LEU A 60 1.03 -11.13 10.10
N ASP A 61 1.54 -10.64 11.23
CA ASP A 61 1.08 -10.99 12.58
C ASP A 61 0.98 -12.51 12.79
N GLY A 62 1.99 -13.26 12.35
CA GLY A 62 2.07 -14.72 12.46
C GLY A 62 1.30 -15.50 11.39
N HIS A 63 0.52 -14.84 10.53
CA HIS A 63 -0.24 -15.48 9.45
C HIS A 63 0.48 -15.37 8.11
N CYS A 64 0.64 -16.49 7.40
CA CYS A 64 1.27 -16.46 6.08
C CYS A 64 0.40 -15.69 5.07
N ILE A 65 0.96 -14.63 4.48
CA ILE A 65 0.21 -13.75 3.57
C ILE A 65 -0.27 -14.45 2.30
N ALA A 66 0.38 -15.53 1.89
CA ALA A 66 -0.04 -16.34 0.74
C ALA A 66 -1.39 -17.02 0.97
N ASN A 67 -1.73 -17.31 2.23
CA ASN A 67 -2.97 -17.98 2.63
C ASN A 67 -4.09 -17.00 3.00
N MET A 68 -3.79 -15.71 3.13
CA MET A 68 -4.78 -14.68 3.49
C MET A 68 -5.61 -14.28 2.27
N ARG A 69 -6.92 -14.11 2.46
CA ARG A 69 -7.80 -13.55 1.43
C ARG A 69 -7.46 -12.07 1.17
N THR A 70 -7.64 -11.62 -0.06
CA THR A 70 -7.32 -10.25 -0.47
C THR A 70 -7.95 -9.17 0.43
N PRO A 71 -9.24 -9.24 0.84
CA PRO A 71 -9.81 -8.24 1.73
C PRO A 71 -9.18 -8.24 3.14
N GLU A 72 -8.76 -9.40 3.63
CA GLU A 72 -8.09 -9.50 4.95
C GLU A 72 -6.72 -8.84 4.92
N LYS A 73 -5.92 -9.11 3.87
CA LYS A 73 -4.64 -8.41 3.64
C LYS A 73 -4.83 -6.91 3.54
N ALA A 74 -5.80 -6.48 2.74
CA ALA A 74 -6.07 -5.07 2.50
C ALA A 74 -6.53 -4.31 3.76
N ARG A 75 -7.09 -4.98 4.76
CA ARG A 75 -7.43 -4.36 6.06
C ARG A 75 -6.24 -4.20 7.00
N GLN A 76 -5.13 -4.84 6.72
CA GLN A 76 -3.95 -4.87 7.60
C GLN A 76 -2.72 -4.21 7.00
N LEU A 77 -2.68 -4.09 5.66
CA LEU A 77 -1.51 -3.63 4.94
C LEU A 77 -1.93 -2.68 3.81
N ALA A 78 -1.45 -1.45 3.85
CA ALA A 78 -1.57 -0.49 2.77
C ALA A 78 -0.25 -0.36 2.00
N PHE A 79 -0.33 -0.10 0.71
CA PHE A 79 0.83 0.06 -0.16
C PHE A 79 0.72 1.33 -1.01
N VAL A 80 1.76 2.16 -0.94
CA VAL A 80 1.88 3.37 -1.76
C VAL A 80 2.98 3.15 -2.79
N THR A 81 2.64 3.26 -4.07
CA THR A 81 3.61 3.15 -5.17
C THR A 81 4.33 4.48 -5.38
N THR A 82 5.56 4.41 -5.91
CA THR A 82 6.30 5.58 -6.40
C THR A 82 5.93 5.93 -7.85
N GLU A 83 5.09 5.12 -8.49
CA GLU A 83 4.62 5.35 -9.85
C GLU A 83 3.65 6.53 -9.87
N ARG A 84 3.77 7.37 -10.91
CA ARG A 84 2.86 8.51 -11.10
C ARG A 84 1.46 8.00 -11.42
N THR A 85 0.58 8.03 -10.44
CA THR A 85 -0.80 7.63 -10.61
C THR A 85 -1.63 8.90 -10.88
N ARG A 86 -1.93 9.17 -12.13
CA ARG A 86 -2.91 10.18 -12.53
C ARG A 86 -4.17 9.47 -13.01
N ILE A 87 -5.24 9.62 -12.26
CA ILE A 87 -6.54 9.05 -12.63
C ILE A 87 -7.38 10.21 -13.17
N ALA A 88 -7.56 10.23 -14.50
CA ALA A 88 -8.32 11.30 -15.13
C ALA A 88 -9.78 11.33 -14.63
N ASN A 89 -10.32 12.53 -14.47
CA ASN A 89 -11.71 12.78 -14.09
C ASN A 89 -12.15 12.24 -12.72
N LEU A 90 -11.23 11.74 -11.86
CA LEU A 90 -11.55 11.37 -10.50
C LEU A 90 -11.17 12.50 -9.53
N ARG A 91 -12.06 12.83 -8.61
CA ARG A 91 -11.79 13.79 -7.53
C ARG A 91 -10.81 13.19 -6.53
N CYS A 92 -10.06 14.04 -5.85
CA CYS A 92 -9.13 13.60 -4.81
C CYS A 92 -9.83 12.81 -3.70
N GLU A 93 -11.02 13.24 -3.27
CA GLU A 93 -11.81 12.51 -2.26
C GLU A 93 -12.23 11.11 -2.75
N ASP A 94 -12.59 10.95 -4.04
CA ASP A 94 -12.97 9.66 -4.61
C ASP A 94 -11.78 8.70 -4.64
N VAL A 95 -10.59 9.21 -4.97
CA VAL A 95 -9.35 8.41 -4.95
C VAL A 95 -9.03 7.93 -3.53
N VAL A 96 -9.20 8.80 -2.53
CA VAL A 96 -9.00 8.43 -1.11
C VAL A 96 -10.07 7.44 -0.66
N ALA A 97 -11.32 7.61 -1.12
CA ALA A 97 -12.43 6.72 -0.84
C ALA A 97 -12.20 5.28 -1.32
N ILE A 98 -11.41 5.07 -2.38
CA ILE A 98 -10.99 3.72 -2.82
C ILE A 98 -10.27 2.97 -1.69
N GLY A 99 -9.58 3.67 -0.78
CA GLY A 99 -8.98 3.07 0.42
C GLY A 99 -10.01 2.38 1.33
N ARG A 100 -11.28 2.77 1.27
CA ARG A 100 -12.36 2.17 2.07
C ARG A 100 -12.96 0.89 1.47
N VAL A 101 -12.61 0.53 0.22
CA VAL A 101 -13.15 -0.66 -0.47
C VAL A 101 -13.09 -1.94 0.39
N PRO A 102 -12.01 -2.24 1.14
CA PRO A 102 -11.97 -3.44 1.98
C PRO A 102 -13.03 -3.49 3.10
N TYR A 103 -13.67 -2.37 3.41
CA TYR A 103 -14.65 -2.21 4.48
C TYR A 103 -16.09 -2.02 3.95
N THR A 104 -16.25 -1.82 2.65
CA THR A 104 -17.57 -1.68 2.03
C THR A 104 -18.27 -3.05 1.91
N ASN A 105 -19.59 -3.02 1.78
CA ASN A 105 -20.37 -4.20 1.48
C ASN A 105 -20.15 -4.66 0.03
N TRP A 106 -20.78 -5.80 -0.36
CA TRP A 106 -20.69 -6.39 -1.70
C TRP A 106 -21.18 -5.45 -2.84
N ILE A 107 -22.00 -4.44 -2.52
CA ILE A 107 -22.46 -3.41 -3.47
C ILE A 107 -21.46 -2.25 -3.57
N GLY A 108 -20.43 -2.21 -2.73
CA GLY A 108 -19.46 -1.12 -2.69
C GLY A 108 -20.00 0.18 -2.05
N ARG A 109 -21.12 0.11 -1.30
CA ARG A 109 -21.72 1.29 -0.69
C ARG A 109 -20.91 1.76 0.51
N MET A 110 -20.46 3.02 0.44
CA MET A 110 -19.81 3.70 1.55
C MET A 110 -20.82 4.06 2.64
N GLN A 111 -20.42 3.93 3.89
CA GLN A 111 -21.16 4.39 5.05
C GLN A 111 -20.81 5.85 5.39
N PRO A 112 -21.65 6.59 6.13
CA PRO A 112 -21.32 7.96 6.56
C PRO A 112 -19.97 8.07 7.27
N GLN A 113 -19.61 7.08 8.08
CA GLN A 113 -18.33 6.98 8.78
C GLN A 113 -17.12 6.90 7.80
N ASP A 114 -17.30 6.27 6.65
CA ASP A 114 -16.22 6.18 5.64
C ASP A 114 -15.88 7.56 5.08
N ARG A 115 -16.88 8.42 4.90
CA ARG A 115 -16.68 9.81 4.45
C ARG A 115 -15.87 10.62 5.46
N GLU A 116 -16.16 10.46 6.73
CA GLU A 116 -15.37 11.09 7.81
C GLU A 116 -13.91 10.64 7.79
N ILE A 117 -13.67 9.33 7.60
CA ILE A 117 -12.31 8.78 7.50
C ILE A 117 -11.59 9.36 6.28
N VAL A 118 -12.25 9.46 5.13
CA VAL A 118 -11.71 10.06 3.91
C VAL A 118 -11.27 11.51 4.17
N MET A 119 -12.14 12.34 4.72
CA MET A 119 -11.84 13.75 4.98
C MET A 119 -10.72 13.92 6.01
N ARG A 120 -10.73 13.12 7.08
CA ARG A 120 -9.65 13.11 8.07
C ARG A 120 -8.32 12.68 7.48
N SER A 121 -8.32 11.70 6.56
CA SER A 121 -7.10 11.26 5.89
C SER A 121 -6.54 12.32 4.95
N LEU A 122 -7.40 13.06 4.24
CA LEU A 122 -7.02 14.22 3.44
C LEU A 122 -6.42 15.34 4.31
N ALA A 123 -7.05 15.66 5.42
CA ALA A 123 -6.56 16.66 6.39
C ALA A 123 -5.18 16.27 6.95
N SER A 124 -4.95 14.98 7.25
CA SER A 124 -3.67 14.46 7.77
C SER A 124 -2.48 14.70 6.84
N VAL A 125 -2.72 14.87 5.54
CA VAL A 125 -1.68 15.17 4.53
C VAL A 125 -1.77 16.60 3.99
N GLY A 126 -2.61 17.47 4.61
CA GLY A 126 -2.80 18.88 4.20
C GLY A 126 -3.47 19.04 2.84
N MET A 127 -4.38 18.12 2.47
CA MET A 127 -5.05 18.10 1.16
C MET A 127 -6.58 18.26 1.25
N GLU A 128 -7.12 18.65 2.40
CA GLU A 128 -8.55 18.79 2.62
C GLU A 128 -9.21 19.79 1.65
N ALA A 129 -8.58 20.95 1.44
CA ALA A 129 -9.06 21.98 0.51
C ALA A 129 -9.06 21.55 -0.97
N TYR A 130 -8.45 20.41 -1.27
CA TYR A 130 -8.35 19.85 -2.62
C TYR A 130 -9.30 18.65 -2.85
N ALA A 131 -10.14 18.31 -1.88
CA ALA A 131 -11.01 17.13 -1.93
C ALA A 131 -11.81 17.03 -3.24
N GLU A 132 -12.41 18.13 -3.68
CA GLU A 132 -13.24 18.18 -4.90
C GLU A 132 -12.45 18.37 -6.20
N ARG A 133 -11.16 18.65 -6.12
CA ARG A 133 -10.31 18.79 -7.33
C ARG A 133 -10.05 17.45 -7.98
N THR A 134 -9.95 17.45 -9.30
CA THR A 134 -9.61 16.26 -10.08
C THR A 134 -8.10 16.00 -10.08
N MET A 135 -7.69 14.75 -10.05
CA MET A 135 -6.29 14.32 -9.96
C MET A 135 -5.42 14.79 -11.15
N ASP A 136 -6.00 14.97 -12.32
CA ASP A 136 -5.32 15.46 -13.53
C ASP A 136 -4.85 16.92 -13.40
N LYS A 137 -5.47 17.70 -12.50
CA LYS A 137 -5.13 19.11 -12.22
C LYS A 137 -4.14 19.28 -11.05
N MET A 138 -3.61 18.17 -10.54
CA MET A 138 -2.71 18.17 -9.39
C MET A 138 -1.26 18.03 -9.84
N SER A 139 -0.35 18.64 -9.10
CA SER A 139 1.09 18.40 -9.24
C SER A 139 1.45 16.97 -8.80
N ASP A 140 2.61 16.46 -9.24
CA ASP A 140 3.07 15.12 -8.85
C ASP A 140 3.19 14.96 -7.33
N GLY A 141 3.67 15.99 -6.62
CA GLY A 141 3.77 15.97 -5.15
C GLY A 141 2.41 15.96 -4.45
N GLU A 142 1.41 16.67 -4.99
CA GLU A 142 0.04 16.64 -4.49
C GLU A 142 -0.61 15.28 -4.77
N CYS A 143 -0.43 14.71 -5.98
CA CYS A 143 -0.87 13.36 -6.29
C CYS A 143 -0.30 12.34 -5.31
N GLN A 144 1.00 12.44 -4.99
CA GLN A 144 1.62 11.54 -4.01
C GLN A 144 1.00 11.68 -2.62
N ARG A 145 0.71 12.90 -2.16
CA ARG A 145 0.00 13.12 -0.88
C ARG A 145 -1.41 12.52 -0.89
N ILE A 146 -2.16 12.63 -2.00
CA ILE A 146 -3.47 11.97 -2.14
C ILE A 146 -3.33 10.43 -2.06
N MET A 147 -2.29 9.85 -2.68
CA MET A 147 -2.05 8.41 -2.58
C MET A 147 -1.68 7.98 -1.15
N ILE A 148 -0.97 8.82 -0.38
CA ILE A 148 -0.72 8.59 1.04
C ILE A 148 -2.04 8.69 1.83
N ALA A 149 -2.89 9.70 1.57
CA ALA A 149 -4.20 9.82 2.20
C ALA A 149 -5.07 8.58 1.94
N ARG A 150 -5.04 8.03 0.71
CA ARG A 150 -5.72 6.78 0.38
C ARG A 150 -5.24 5.61 1.25
N ALA A 151 -3.94 5.50 1.45
CA ALA A 151 -3.35 4.46 2.30
C ALA A 151 -3.72 4.65 3.79
N LEU A 152 -3.82 5.91 4.25
CA LEU A 152 -4.28 6.22 5.62
C LEU A 152 -5.77 5.95 5.83
N ALA A 153 -6.58 6.06 4.77
CA ALA A 153 -8.00 5.75 4.82
C ALA A 153 -8.27 4.22 4.83
N GLN A 154 -7.32 3.43 4.38
CA GLN A 154 -7.39 1.97 4.33
C GLN A 154 -7.17 1.34 5.70
#